data_bdb4f31f6abf1b1385e4e00ffa9bc3ad
#
_entry.id   bdb4f31f6abf1b1385e4e00ffa9bc3ad
#
_cell.length_a   1.000
_cell.length_b   1.000
_cell.length_c   1.000
_cell.angle_alpha   90.00
_cell.angle_beta   90.00
_cell.angle_gamma   90.00
#
_symmetry.space_group_name_H-M   'P 1'
#
loop_
_entity.id
_entity.type
_entity.pdbx_description
1 polymer ?
#
loop_
_entity_poly.entity_id
_entity_poly.type
_entity_poly.pdbx_seq_one_letter_code
_entity_poly.pdbx_strand_id
1 'polypeptide(L)'
;MKNHIYQKKVYYKDVDKMGIVYYSRYLEYFEESRTELLSSLGLKVSDIEKLGIILPVISCHCEFKKGARFEDIILVRSWIEERPRSTLKISYEAILKKTNDLLVKGYTIHAFVNSNWKPVKPSYEILEKIKI
;
A
#
# COMPACT_ATOMS: atom_id res chain seq x y z
N MET A 1 1.68 -3.03 -16.47
CA MET A 1 1.59 -2.86 -15.01
C MET A 1 1.25 -1.43 -14.67
N LYS A 2 0.14 -1.21 -13.99
CA LYS A 2 -0.31 0.12 -13.63
C LYS A 2 0.19 0.45 -12.22
N ASN A 3 0.85 1.59 -12.05
CA ASN A 3 1.21 2.06 -10.72
C ASN A 3 0.45 3.35 -10.38
N HIS A 4 0.37 3.63 -9.11
CA HIS A 4 -0.30 4.82 -8.57
C HIS A 4 0.68 5.57 -7.69
N ILE A 5 0.63 6.88 -7.75
CA ILE A 5 1.47 7.75 -6.91
C ILE A 5 0.58 8.50 -5.93
N TYR A 6 0.85 8.31 -4.66
CA TYR A 6 0.16 8.98 -3.55
C TYR A 6 1.13 9.96 -2.89
N GLN A 7 0.72 11.21 -2.75
CA GLN A 7 1.56 12.24 -2.16
C GLN A 7 1.21 12.41 -0.68
N LYS A 8 2.24 12.36 0.17
CA LYS A 8 2.08 12.46 1.62
C LYS A 8 3.03 13.49 2.20
N LYS A 9 2.49 14.45 2.94
CA LYS A 9 3.30 15.40 3.71
C LYS A 9 3.61 14.80 5.07
N VAL A 10 4.86 14.94 5.51
CA VAL A 10 5.27 14.52 6.85
C VAL A 10 4.84 15.59 7.86
N TYR A 11 4.05 15.17 8.84
CA TYR A 11 3.62 16.03 9.94
C TYR A 11 4.47 15.80 11.19
N TYR A 12 4.36 16.70 12.14
CA TYR A 12 5.16 16.65 13.36
C TYR A 12 4.93 15.36 14.15
N LYS A 13 3.72 14.84 14.13
CA LYS A 13 3.38 13.57 14.80
C LYS A 13 4.10 12.36 14.21
N ASP A 14 4.62 12.48 12.98
CA ASP A 14 5.23 11.35 12.26
C ASP A 14 6.70 11.16 12.59
N VAL A 15 7.35 12.17 13.15
CA VAL A 15 8.79 12.13 13.43
C VAL A 15 9.07 11.73 14.88
N ASP A 16 10.22 11.11 15.08
CA ASP A 16 10.71 10.71 16.41
C ASP A 16 11.79 11.68 16.91
N LYS A 17 12.42 11.33 18.03
CA LYS A 17 13.47 12.17 18.63
C LYS A 17 14.70 12.34 17.73
N MET A 18 14.92 11.42 16.78
CA MET A 18 16.00 11.53 15.80
C MET A 18 15.68 12.56 14.71
N GLY A 19 14.43 13.05 14.67
CA GLY A 19 14.00 14.03 13.68
C GLY A 19 13.63 13.43 12.33
N ILE A 20 13.46 12.12 12.26
CA ILE A 20 13.06 11.43 11.04
C ILE A 20 11.74 10.69 11.27
N VAL A 21 11.05 10.41 10.19
CA VAL A 21 9.79 9.66 10.23
C VAL A 21 10.03 8.32 10.94
N TYR A 22 9.22 8.06 11.97
CA TYR A 22 9.29 6.80 12.72
C TYR A 22 8.89 5.65 11.80
N TYR A 23 9.65 4.56 11.86
CA TYR A 23 9.55 3.49 10.84
C TYR A 23 8.14 2.94 10.65
N SER A 24 7.34 2.81 11.71
CA SER A 24 5.98 2.28 11.59
C SER A 24 5.02 3.18 10.82
N ARG A 25 5.34 4.47 10.71
CA ARG A 25 4.52 5.41 9.93
C ARG A 25 4.47 5.04 8.45
N TYR A 26 5.52 4.44 7.93
CA TYR A 26 5.54 4.01 6.53
C TYR A 26 4.48 2.96 6.24
N LEU A 27 4.12 2.12 7.21
CA LEU A 27 3.03 1.17 7.04
C LEU A 27 1.68 1.88 6.88
N GLU A 28 1.47 2.99 7.59
CA GLU A 28 0.28 3.82 7.43
C GLU A 28 0.27 4.50 6.06
N TYR A 29 1.40 5.00 5.60
CA TYR A 29 1.52 5.62 4.28
C TYR A 29 1.26 4.60 3.18
N PHE A 30 1.71 3.37 3.36
CA PHE A 30 1.45 2.28 2.42
C PHE A 30 -0.04 1.94 2.38
N GLU A 31 -0.72 1.94 3.53
CA GLU A 31 -2.16 1.72 3.58
C GLU A 31 -2.90 2.82 2.81
N GLU A 32 -2.53 4.07 3.03
CA GLU A 32 -3.13 5.19 2.32
C GLU A 32 -2.91 5.04 0.81
N SER A 33 -1.68 4.70 0.43
CA SER A 33 -1.32 4.53 -0.98
C SER A 33 -2.09 3.40 -1.66
N ARG A 34 -2.20 2.23 -1.01
CA ARG A 34 -2.94 1.11 -1.62
C ARG A 34 -4.43 1.36 -1.69
N THR A 35 -4.99 2.11 -0.74
CA THR A 35 -6.39 2.51 -0.80
C THR A 35 -6.66 3.30 -2.08
N GLU A 36 -5.78 4.24 -2.40
CA GLU A 36 -5.89 5.05 -3.60
C GLU A 36 -5.58 4.24 -4.87
N LEU A 37 -4.61 3.34 -4.81
CA LEU A 37 -4.31 2.43 -5.93
C LEU A 37 -5.55 1.60 -6.29
N LEU A 38 -6.14 0.95 -5.30
CA LEU A 38 -7.32 0.10 -5.52
C LEU A 38 -8.48 0.93 -6.04
N SER A 39 -8.71 2.13 -5.49
CA SER A 39 -9.73 3.03 -5.99
C SER A 39 -9.50 3.37 -7.46
N SER A 40 -8.24 3.62 -7.86
CA SER A 40 -7.90 3.95 -9.24
C SER A 40 -8.15 2.78 -10.21
N LEU A 41 -8.18 1.56 -9.69
CA LEU A 41 -8.50 0.36 -10.48
C LEU A 41 -10.00 0.05 -10.52
N GLY A 42 -10.83 0.88 -9.88
CA GLY A 42 -12.25 0.62 -9.75
C GLY A 42 -12.56 -0.40 -8.65
N LEU A 43 -11.66 -0.54 -7.69
CA LEU A 43 -11.76 -1.51 -6.59
C LEU A 43 -11.71 -0.81 -5.24
N LYS A 44 -12.60 0.15 -5.01
CA LYS A 44 -12.69 0.76 -3.68
C LYS A 44 -12.81 -0.34 -2.62
N VAL A 45 -12.10 -0.19 -1.52
CA VAL A 45 -12.14 -1.16 -0.41
C VAL A 45 -13.58 -1.41 0.04
N SER A 46 -14.39 -0.36 0.15
CA SER A 46 -15.81 -0.50 0.53
C SER A 46 -16.61 -1.33 -0.48
N ASP A 47 -16.28 -1.25 -1.78
CA ASP A 47 -16.96 -2.04 -2.81
C ASP A 47 -16.54 -3.51 -2.75
N ILE A 48 -15.26 -3.77 -2.47
CA ILE A 48 -14.75 -5.13 -2.26
C ILE A 48 -15.47 -5.76 -1.06
N GLU A 49 -15.63 -5.00 0.02
CA GLU A 49 -16.31 -5.47 1.22
C GLU A 49 -17.79 -5.77 0.96
N LYS A 50 -18.44 -5.02 0.07
CA LYS A 50 -19.81 -5.30 -0.35
C LYS A 50 -19.93 -6.63 -1.09
N LEU A 51 -18.86 -7.10 -1.70
CA LEU A 51 -18.80 -8.43 -2.33
C LEU A 51 -18.59 -9.55 -1.30
N GLY A 52 -18.51 -9.20 -0.01
CA GLY A 52 -18.27 -10.16 1.06
C GLY A 52 -16.81 -10.57 1.22
N ILE A 53 -15.89 -9.75 0.69
CA ILE A 53 -14.45 -10.05 0.73
C ILE A 53 -13.73 -8.96 1.53
N ILE A 54 -12.83 -9.38 2.41
CA ILE A 54 -11.92 -8.48 3.11
C ILE A 54 -10.48 -8.90 2.82
N LEU A 55 -9.57 -7.94 2.91
CA LEU A 55 -8.16 -8.09 2.50
C LEU A 55 -7.21 -7.83 3.66
N PRO A 56 -7.19 -8.69 4.68
CA PRO A 56 -6.26 -8.48 5.79
C PRO A 56 -4.81 -8.62 5.32
N VAL A 57 -3.93 -7.83 5.92
CA VAL A 57 -2.49 -7.99 5.72
C VAL A 57 -2.04 -9.22 6.49
N ILE A 58 -1.43 -10.17 5.81
CA ILE A 58 -0.87 -11.37 6.43
C ILE A 58 0.65 -11.38 6.47
N SER A 59 1.27 -10.49 5.71
CA SER A 59 2.72 -10.34 5.70
C SER A 59 3.08 -8.95 5.20
N CYS A 60 4.14 -8.37 5.75
CA CYS A 60 4.69 -7.11 5.24
C CYS A 60 6.21 -7.13 5.35
N HIS A 61 6.84 -6.40 4.45
CA HIS A 61 8.29 -6.25 4.42
C HIS A 61 8.64 -4.82 4.08
N CYS A 62 9.61 -4.25 4.80
CA CYS A 62 10.12 -2.91 4.54
C CYS A 62 11.64 -2.90 4.64
N GLU A 63 12.26 -2.18 3.71
CA GLU A 63 13.68 -1.89 3.76
C GLU A 63 13.83 -0.37 3.82
N PHE A 64 14.48 0.11 4.86
CA PHE A 64 14.64 1.54 5.14
C PHE A 64 16.01 1.99 4.62
N LYS A 65 16.01 2.90 3.64
CA LYS A 65 17.22 3.36 2.97
C LYS A 65 17.66 4.74 3.46
N LYS A 66 16.71 5.67 3.62
CA LYS A 66 16.94 7.04 4.10
C LYS A 66 15.76 7.52 4.93
N GLY A 67 16.00 8.50 5.80
CA GLY A 67 14.95 9.10 6.61
C GLY A 67 14.37 10.35 5.95
N ALA A 68 13.07 10.56 6.13
CA ALA A 68 12.41 11.81 5.80
C ALA A 68 12.23 12.64 7.06
N ARG A 69 12.08 13.94 6.91
CA ARG A 69 11.99 14.89 8.02
C ARG A 69 10.65 15.61 8.02
N PHE A 70 10.37 16.31 9.10
CA PHE A 70 9.18 17.14 9.22
C PHE A 70 9.03 18.08 8.01
N GLU A 71 7.82 18.15 7.48
CA GLU A 71 7.42 18.95 6.32
C GLU A 71 7.91 18.45 4.96
N ASP A 72 8.71 17.40 4.93
CA ASP A 72 9.05 16.75 3.66
C ASP A 72 7.80 16.20 2.96
N ILE A 73 7.84 16.19 1.65
CA ILE A 73 6.81 15.56 0.83
C ILE A 73 7.34 14.21 0.33
N ILE A 74 6.60 13.16 0.60
CA ILE A 74 6.91 11.80 0.18
C ILE A 74 5.95 11.40 -0.92
N LEU A 75 6.48 10.82 -1.99
CA LEU A 75 5.68 10.19 -3.04
C LEU A 75 5.71 8.70 -2.78
N VAL A 76 4.55 8.11 -2.54
CA VAL A 76 4.44 6.66 -2.34
C VAL A 76 3.88 6.06 -3.62
N ARG A 77 4.73 5.35 -4.33
CA ARG A 77 4.34 4.63 -5.53
C ARG A 77 3.92 3.21 -5.14
N SER A 78 2.77 2.77 -5.60
CA SER A 78 2.28 1.42 -5.34
C SER A 78 1.83 0.75 -6.63
N TRP A 79 1.97 -0.57 -6.70
CA TRP A 79 1.59 -1.34 -7.88
C TRP A 79 1.40 -2.81 -7.52
N ILE A 80 0.73 -3.53 -8.42
CA ILE A 80 0.51 -4.97 -8.33
C ILE A 80 1.26 -5.61 -9.50
N GLU A 81 2.26 -6.42 -9.22
CA GLU A 81 3.11 -7.05 -10.25
C GLU A 81 2.49 -8.31 -10.83
N GLU A 82 1.82 -9.08 -9.99
CA GLU A 82 1.34 -10.40 -10.36
C GLU A 82 -0.17 -10.48 -10.22
N ARG A 83 -0.79 -11.22 -11.14
CA ARG A 83 -2.21 -11.51 -11.04
C ARG A 83 -2.45 -12.31 -9.74
N PRO A 84 -3.36 -11.85 -8.86
CA PRO A 84 -3.59 -12.56 -7.60
C PRO A 84 -4.18 -13.94 -7.82
N ARG A 85 -3.79 -14.86 -6.94
CA ARG A 85 -4.33 -16.22 -6.87
C ARG A 85 -5.05 -16.38 -5.55
N SER A 86 -4.36 -16.94 -4.54
CA SER A 86 -4.89 -17.02 -3.18
C SER A 86 -4.58 -15.80 -2.35
N THR A 87 -3.60 -15.00 -2.78
CA THR A 87 -3.18 -13.78 -2.10
C THR A 87 -2.98 -12.66 -3.10
N LEU A 88 -3.02 -11.43 -2.58
CA LEU A 88 -2.72 -10.21 -3.34
C LEU A 88 -1.46 -9.60 -2.76
N LYS A 89 -0.45 -9.39 -3.60
CA LYS A 89 0.78 -8.69 -3.20
C LYS A 89 0.76 -7.29 -3.79
N ILE A 90 0.95 -6.30 -2.94
CA ILE A 90 1.09 -4.90 -3.36
C ILE A 90 2.49 -4.45 -2.99
N SER A 91 3.19 -3.86 -3.95
CA SER A 91 4.55 -3.36 -3.78
C SER A 91 4.54 -1.84 -3.65
N TYR A 92 5.50 -1.31 -2.91
CA TYR A 92 5.58 0.13 -2.63
C TYR A 92 7.01 0.63 -2.72
N GLU A 93 7.13 1.90 -3.13
CA GLU A 93 8.35 2.68 -2.98
C GLU A 93 7.97 4.04 -2.43
N ALA A 94 8.59 4.44 -1.32
CA ALA A 94 8.44 5.79 -0.77
C ALA A 94 9.66 6.59 -1.22
N ILE A 95 9.42 7.71 -1.89
CA ILE A 95 10.45 8.52 -2.55
C ILE A 95 10.33 9.94 -2.04
N LEU A 96 11.45 10.56 -1.69
CA LEU A 96 11.49 11.96 -1.32
C LEU A 96 11.27 12.81 -2.57
N LYS A 97 10.18 13.59 -2.61
CA LYS A 97 9.82 14.38 -3.79
C LYS A 97 10.91 15.36 -4.20
N LYS A 98 11.54 15.99 -3.21
CA LYS A 98 12.54 17.05 -3.40
C LYS A 98 13.78 16.56 -4.15
N THR A 99 14.26 15.36 -3.84
CA THR A 99 15.53 14.84 -4.35
C THR A 99 15.37 13.59 -5.21
N ASN A 100 14.18 12.99 -5.21
CA ASN A 100 13.91 11.71 -5.86
C ASN A 100 14.67 10.53 -5.21
N ASP A 101 15.15 10.71 -3.98
CA ASP A 101 15.82 9.64 -3.24
C ASP A 101 14.82 8.58 -2.79
N LEU A 102 15.21 7.32 -2.93
CA LEU A 102 14.43 6.21 -2.38
C LEU A 102 14.60 6.19 -0.85
N LEU A 103 13.49 6.32 -0.14
CA LEU A 103 13.47 6.30 1.32
C LEU A 103 13.22 4.89 1.87
N VAL A 104 12.18 4.24 1.35
CA VAL A 104 11.75 2.91 1.80
C VAL A 104 11.20 2.17 0.60
N LYS A 105 11.50 0.88 0.52
CA LYS A 105 10.77 0.00 -0.39
C LYS A 105 10.22 -1.19 0.40
N GLY A 106 9.12 -1.73 -0.06
CA GLY A 106 8.50 -2.83 0.64
C GLY A 106 7.31 -3.41 -0.10
N TYR A 107 6.63 -4.30 0.58
CA TYR A 107 5.41 -4.91 0.05
C TYR A 107 4.51 -5.36 1.20
N THR A 108 3.24 -5.52 0.87
CA THR A 108 2.27 -6.18 1.75
C THR A 108 1.64 -7.34 1.00
N ILE A 109 1.34 -8.41 1.72
CA ILE A 109 0.62 -9.55 1.17
C ILE A 109 -0.71 -9.64 1.91
N HIS A 110 -1.79 -9.74 1.15
CA HIS A 110 -3.16 -9.75 1.66
C HIS A 110 -3.82 -11.08 1.32
N ALA A 111 -4.51 -11.66 2.29
CA ALA A 111 -5.39 -12.79 2.02
C ALA A 111 -6.73 -12.28 1.49
N PHE A 112 -7.45 -13.13 0.76
CA PHE A 112 -8.85 -12.92 0.43
C PHE A 112 -9.66 -13.78 1.40
N VAL A 113 -10.43 -13.15 2.27
CA VAL A 113 -11.24 -13.89 3.25
C VAL A 113 -12.66 -13.35 3.25
N ASN A 114 -13.60 -14.18 3.71
CA ASN A 114 -14.99 -13.76 3.87
C ASN A 114 -15.23 -13.22 5.29
N SER A 115 -16.47 -12.87 5.61
CA SER A 115 -16.84 -12.32 6.93
C SER A 115 -16.61 -13.30 8.08
N ASN A 116 -16.48 -14.59 7.81
CA ASN A 116 -16.15 -15.62 8.79
C ASN A 116 -14.64 -15.90 8.87
N TRP A 117 -13.82 -15.03 8.26
CA TRP A 117 -12.36 -15.17 8.20
C TRP A 117 -11.89 -16.44 7.53
N LYS A 118 -12.69 -16.98 6.61
CA LYS A 118 -12.32 -18.15 5.82
C LYS A 118 -11.73 -17.71 4.49
N PRO A 119 -10.67 -18.37 4.01
CA PRO A 119 -10.10 -18.06 2.70
C PRO A 119 -11.11 -18.25 1.60
N VAL A 120 -11.13 -17.32 0.66
CA VAL A 120 -11.95 -17.39 -0.54
C VAL A 120 -11.10 -17.02 -1.75
N LYS A 121 -11.50 -17.49 -2.92
CA LYS A 121 -10.84 -17.08 -4.16
C LYS A 121 -11.32 -15.68 -4.54
N PRO A 122 -10.45 -14.84 -5.09
CA PRO A 122 -10.90 -13.57 -5.62
C PRO A 122 -11.90 -13.79 -6.73
N SER A 123 -12.95 -12.96 -6.74
CA SER A 123 -13.98 -13.05 -7.77
C SER A 123 -13.44 -12.63 -9.14
N TYR A 124 -14.10 -13.08 -10.20
CA TYR A 124 -13.79 -12.63 -11.56
C TYR A 124 -13.81 -11.11 -11.67
N GLU A 125 -14.76 -10.47 -11.00
CA GLU A 125 -14.91 -9.02 -10.98
C GLU A 125 -13.67 -8.32 -10.46
N ILE A 126 -13.08 -8.84 -9.40
CA ILE A 126 -11.82 -8.30 -8.84
C ILE A 126 -10.67 -8.56 -9.81
N LEU A 127 -10.53 -9.80 -10.29
CA LEU A 127 -9.43 -10.18 -11.19
C LEU A 127 -9.44 -9.39 -12.48
N GLU A 128 -10.63 -9.12 -13.03
CA GLU A 128 -10.78 -8.37 -14.26
C GLU A 128 -10.24 -6.95 -14.15
N LYS A 129 -10.37 -6.33 -12.98
CA LYS A 129 -9.92 -4.96 -12.75
C LYS A 129 -8.43 -4.85 -12.44
N ILE A 130 -7.80 -5.96 -12.05
CA ILE A 130 -6.36 -6.02 -11.84
C ILE A 130 -5.70 -6.49 -13.14
N LYS A 131 -5.40 -5.55 -14.01
CA LYS A 131 -4.77 -5.85 -15.31
C LYS A 131 -3.25 -5.77 -15.16
N ILE A 132 -2.61 -6.84 -15.57
CA ILE A 132 -1.15 -6.96 -15.53
C ILE A 132 -0.64 -7.28 -16.93
#